data_1b97881b121613e1cd8bc9cd353f0aff
#
_entry.id   1b97881b121613e1cd8bc9cd353f0aff
#
_cell.length_a   1.000
_cell.length_b   1.000
_cell.length_c   1.000
_cell.angle_alpha   90.00
_cell.angle_beta   90.00
_cell.angle_gamma   90.00
#
_symmetry.space_group_name_H-M   'P 1'
#
loop_
_entity.id
_entity.type
_entity.pdbx_description
1 polymer ?
#
loop_
_entity_poly.entity_id
_entity_poly.type
_entity_poly.pdbx_seq_one_letter_code
_entity_poly.pdbx_strand_id
1 'polypeptide(L)'
;MKRVQFILLFIVFFLSFQVNAQDKQAVSTQMNNARFEVIQNPQVRKYTFYLDKVEGKVYQLVQSISDGLAWEEMTIYPKDNITYTEPTYQIFMGGIAAADTFLINTKTGRTWVLVKENGDDNKTFWEEFY
;
A
#
# COMPACT_ATOMS: atom_id res chain seq x y z
N MET A 1 -44.75 35.84 -2.83
CA MET A 1 -44.31 35.08 -1.64
C MET A 1 -44.14 33.55 -1.89
N LYS A 2 -45.02 32.87 -2.62
CA LYS A 2 -44.90 31.41 -2.86
C LYS A 2 -43.66 30.97 -3.69
N ARG A 3 -43.14 31.83 -4.58
CA ARG A 3 -41.96 31.48 -5.44
C ARG A 3 -40.63 31.55 -4.65
N VAL A 4 -40.52 32.40 -3.66
CA VAL A 4 -39.31 32.54 -2.84
C VAL A 4 -39.14 31.35 -1.90
N GLN A 5 -40.26 30.82 -1.37
CA GLN A 5 -40.21 29.61 -0.52
C GLN A 5 -39.75 28.35 -1.26
N PHE A 6 -40.10 28.23 -2.55
CA PHE A 6 -39.64 27.09 -3.37
C PHE A 6 -38.14 27.12 -3.64
N ILE A 7 -37.57 28.31 -3.83
CA ILE A 7 -36.13 28.47 -4.07
C ILE A 7 -35.34 28.17 -2.79
N LEU A 8 -35.85 28.59 -1.66
CA LEU A 8 -35.20 28.31 -0.36
C LEU A 8 -35.18 26.81 -0.03
N LEU A 9 -36.27 26.10 -0.34
CA LEU A 9 -36.36 24.64 -0.15
C LEU A 9 -35.39 23.86 -1.06
N PHE A 10 -35.16 24.35 -2.26
CA PHE A 10 -34.23 23.73 -3.21
C PHE A 10 -32.76 23.92 -2.80
N ILE A 11 -32.42 25.06 -2.21
CA ILE A 11 -31.07 25.35 -1.71
C ILE A 11 -30.73 24.49 -0.48
N VAL A 12 -31.70 24.27 0.41
CA VAL A 12 -31.52 23.40 1.58
C VAL A 12 -31.32 21.93 1.18
N PHE A 13 -31.99 21.49 0.11
CA PHE A 13 -31.84 20.12 -0.40
C PHE A 13 -30.49 19.86 -1.05
N PHE A 14 -29.86 20.87 -1.66
CA PHE A 14 -28.52 20.76 -2.24
C PHE A 14 -27.39 20.79 -1.21
N LEU A 15 -27.61 21.34 -0.03
CA LEU A 15 -26.60 21.37 1.04
C LEU A 15 -26.51 20.05 1.83
N SER A 16 -27.43 19.11 1.62
CA SER A 16 -27.46 17.83 2.35
C SER A 16 -26.62 16.73 1.69
N PHE A 17 -26.07 16.94 0.50
CA PHE A 17 -25.14 16.01 -0.15
C PHE A 17 -23.69 16.38 0.15
N GLN A 18 -23.34 16.54 1.41
CA GLN A 18 -21.96 16.33 1.82
C GLN A 18 -21.72 14.82 1.85
N VAL A 19 -21.40 14.28 0.69
CA VAL A 19 -20.83 12.95 0.60
C VAL A 19 -19.51 13.01 1.36
N ASN A 20 -19.51 12.48 2.57
CA ASN A 20 -18.27 12.12 3.23
C ASN A 20 -17.62 11.04 2.39
N ALA A 21 -16.85 11.44 1.39
CA ALA A 21 -15.82 10.60 0.81
C ALA A 21 -14.80 10.39 1.92
N GLN A 22 -15.06 9.42 2.79
CA GLN A 22 -14.01 8.87 3.64
C GLN A 22 -12.97 8.32 2.69
N ASP A 23 -11.87 9.04 2.53
CA ASP A 23 -10.63 8.50 2.00
C ASP A 23 -10.35 7.22 2.78
N LYS A 24 -10.53 6.08 2.13
CA LYS A 24 -10.12 4.79 2.67
C LYS A 24 -8.60 4.78 2.61
N GLN A 25 -7.97 5.41 3.59
CA GLN A 25 -6.53 5.32 3.79
C GLN A 25 -6.16 3.85 3.96
N ALA A 26 -5.02 3.48 3.39
CA ALA A 26 -4.41 2.18 3.64
C ALA A 26 -4.32 1.99 5.16
N VAL A 27 -5.02 0.96 5.68
CA VAL A 27 -4.96 0.65 7.10
C VAL A 27 -3.70 -0.17 7.32
N SER A 28 -2.59 0.53 7.50
CA SER A 28 -1.42 -0.03 8.16
C SER A 28 -1.56 0.28 9.64
N THR A 29 -1.62 -0.75 10.47
CA THR A 29 -1.47 -0.59 11.91
C THR A 29 0.02 -0.38 12.16
N GLN A 30 0.50 0.85 12.01
CA GLN A 30 1.91 1.19 12.28
C GLN A 30 2.19 1.04 13.78
N MET A 31 2.65 -0.13 14.16
CA MET A 31 3.40 -0.29 15.40
C MET A 31 4.84 0.15 15.12
N ASN A 32 5.21 1.38 15.49
CA ASN A 32 6.48 2.01 15.11
C ASN A 32 7.72 1.18 15.46
N ASN A 33 7.65 0.29 16.45
CA ASN A 33 8.77 -0.54 16.90
C ASN A 33 8.58 -2.04 16.64
N ALA A 34 7.52 -2.46 15.93
CA ALA A 34 7.34 -3.86 15.60
C ALA A 34 8.29 -4.29 14.48
N ARG A 35 8.89 -5.47 14.61
CA ARG A 35 9.73 -6.07 13.57
C ARG A 35 8.92 -6.36 12.31
N PHE A 36 7.69 -6.78 12.45
CA PHE A 36 6.85 -7.23 11.34
C PHE A 36 5.65 -6.32 11.15
N GLU A 37 5.28 -6.09 9.89
CA GLU A 37 4.13 -5.27 9.51
C GLU A 37 3.38 -5.89 8.33
N VAL A 38 2.04 -5.86 8.37
CA VAL A 38 1.19 -6.20 7.23
C VAL A 38 0.62 -4.90 6.67
N ILE A 39 0.84 -4.67 5.38
CA ILE A 39 0.40 -3.48 4.67
C ILE A 39 -0.53 -3.91 3.55
N GLN A 40 -1.74 -3.37 3.51
CA GLN A 40 -2.74 -3.71 2.50
C GLN A 40 -3.22 -2.47 1.77
N ASN A 41 -3.26 -2.54 0.42
CA ASN A 41 -3.96 -1.54 -0.37
C ASN A 41 -5.48 -1.76 -0.24
N PRO A 42 -6.25 -0.74 0.20
CA PRO A 42 -7.69 -0.88 0.40
C PRO A 42 -8.47 -1.06 -0.90
N GLN A 43 -7.90 -0.66 -2.04
CA GLN A 43 -8.55 -0.73 -3.35
C GLN A 43 -8.13 -1.98 -4.13
N VAL A 44 -6.91 -2.47 -3.92
CA VAL A 44 -6.33 -3.59 -4.68
C VAL A 44 -5.79 -4.65 -3.74
N ARG A 45 -6.64 -5.61 -3.38
CA ARG A 45 -6.32 -6.66 -2.40
C ARG A 45 -5.07 -7.47 -2.73
N LYS A 46 -4.73 -7.66 -4.00
CA LYS A 46 -3.51 -8.37 -4.40
C LYS A 46 -2.22 -7.68 -3.95
N TYR A 47 -2.29 -6.38 -3.65
CA TYR A 47 -1.18 -5.64 -3.05
C TYR A 47 -1.32 -5.64 -1.54
N THR A 48 -1.21 -6.83 -0.96
CA THR A 48 -1.07 -7.05 0.47
C THR A 48 0.31 -7.62 0.71
N PHE A 49 1.11 -6.90 1.51
CA PHE A 49 2.49 -7.24 1.78
C PHE A 49 2.69 -7.53 3.27
N TYR A 50 3.58 -8.47 3.55
CA TYR A 50 4.13 -8.72 4.87
C TYR A 50 5.62 -8.35 4.83
N LEU A 51 6.02 -7.40 5.67
CA LEU A 51 7.36 -6.83 5.73
C LEU A 51 8.07 -7.27 7.01
N ASP A 52 9.27 -7.86 6.88
CA ASP A 52 10.26 -7.92 7.95
C ASP A 52 11.10 -6.64 7.91
N LYS A 53 10.83 -5.73 8.83
CA LYS A 53 11.45 -4.39 8.89
C LYS A 53 12.92 -4.42 9.30
N VAL A 54 13.41 -5.53 9.83
CA VAL A 54 14.81 -5.73 10.21
C VAL A 54 15.63 -6.32 9.07
N GLU A 55 15.12 -7.38 8.44
CA GLU A 55 15.81 -8.05 7.34
C GLU A 55 15.52 -7.43 5.96
N GLY A 56 14.52 -6.57 5.87
CA GLY A 56 14.09 -5.99 4.60
C GLY A 56 13.46 -7.00 3.64
N LYS A 57 12.98 -8.14 4.15
CA LYS A 57 12.27 -9.13 3.36
C LYS A 57 10.81 -8.73 3.20
N VAL A 58 10.32 -8.84 1.99
CA VAL A 58 8.92 -8.58 1.65
C VAL A 58 8.28 -9.85 1.11
N TYR A 59 7.09 -10.13 1.58
CA TYR A 59 6.25 -11.22 1.10
C TYR A 59 4.95 -10.66 0.57
N GLN A 60 4.47 -11.19 -0.54
CA GLN A 60 3.17 -10.84 -1.12
C GLN A 60 2.15 -11.91 -0.75
N LEU A 61 0.92 -11.48 -0.44
CA LEU A 61 -0.19 -12.40 -0.27
C LEU A 61 -0.67 -12.87 -1.64
N VAL A 62 -0.52 -14.17 -1.89
CA VAL A 62 -0.95 -14.81 -3.13
C VAL A 62 -2.04 -15.84 -2.85
N GLN A 63 -2.86 -16.11 -3.86
CA GLN A 63 -3.84 -17.18 -3.81
C GLN A 63 -3.30 -18.37 -4.61
N SER A 64 -2.92 -19.42 -3.90
CA SER A 64 -2.58 -20.70 -4.49
C SER A 64 -3.86 -21.48 -4.85
N ILE A 65 -3.81 -22.23 -5.94
CA ILE A 65 -4.91 -23.08 -6.36
C ILE A 65 -5.07 -24.28 -5.41
N SER A 66 -3.95 -24.78 -4.85
CA SER A 66 -3.92 -25.95 -3.97
C SER A 66 -4.05 -25.62 -2.49
N ASP A 67 -3.43 -24.51 -2.04
CA ASP A 67 -3.18 -24.27 -0.62
C ASP A 67 -3.94 -23.07 -0.05
N GLY A 68 -4.76 -22.41 -0.87
CA GLY A 68 -5.50 -21.19 -0.48
C GLY A 68 -4.61 -19.96 -0.42
N LEU A 69 -4.69 -19.16 0.65
CA LEU A 69 -3.86 -17.96 0.81
C LEU A 69 -2.49 -18.33 1.36
N ALA A 70 -1.43 -17.81 0.72
CA ALA A 70 -0.04 -18.03 1.13
C ALA A 70 0.78 -16.73 1.04
N TRP A 71 1.86 -16.66 1.82
CA TRP A 71 2.87 -15.62 1.71
C TRP A 71 4.00 -16.10 0.80
N GLU A 72 4.24 -15.39 -0.30
CA GLU A 72 5.33 -15.65 -1.23
C GLU A 72 6.40 -14.58 -1.10
N GLU A 73 7.66 -15.00 -0.87
CA GLU A 73 8.79 -14.07 -0.76
C GLU A 73 9.06 -13.39 -2.10
N MET A 74 9.17 -12.08 -2.08
CA MET A 74 9.41 -11.27 -3.27
C MET A 74 10.89 -11.06 -3.51
N THR A 75 11.29 -11.04 -4.77
CA THR A 75 12.65 -10.69 -5.17
C THR A 75 12.87 -9.18 -4.99
N ILE A 76 14.04 -8.83 -4.42
CA ILE A 76 14.52 -7.44 -4.28
C ILE A 76 15.85 -7.35 -5.00
N TYR A 77 15.99 -6.44 -5.99
CA TYR A 77 17.18 -6.32 -6.81
C TYR A 77 17.65 -4.86 -6.96
N PRO A 78 18.95 -4.58 -6.69
CA PRO A 78 19.86 -5.43 -5.93
C PRO A 78 19.47 -5.48 -4.46
N LYS A 79 19.71 -6.62 -3.81
CA LYS A 79 19.41 -6.76 -2.38
C LYS A 79 20.34 -5.87 -1.55
N ASP A 80 19.81 -5.33 -0.47
CA ASP A 80 20.64 -4.67 0.55
C ASP A 80 21.40 -5.75 1.35
N ASN A 81 22.74 -5.64 1.39
CA ASN A 81 23.59 -6.59 2.08
C ASN A 81 23.94 -6.16 3.52
N ILE A 82 23.28 -5.10 4.01
CA ILE A 82 23.50 -4.60 5.36
C ILE A 82 22.56 -5.35 6.33
N THR A 83 23.13 -5.81 7.44
CA THR A 83 22.36 -6.43 8.51
C THR A 83 22.04 -5.39 9.57
N TYR A 84 20.75 -5.26 9.91
CA TYR A 84 20.26 -4.38 10.96
C TYR A 84 19.76 -5.18 12.16
N THR A 85 19.77 -4.55 13.33
CA THR A 85 19.26 -5.13 14.58
C THR A 85 17.94 -4.52 15.03
N GLU A 86 17.48 -3.50 14.32
CA GLU A 86 16.26 -2.75 14.61
C GLU A 86 15.43 -2.51 13.34
N PRO A 87 14.14 -2.22 13.46
CA PRO A 87 13.28 -1.89 12.32
C PRO A 87 13.86 -0.75 11.49
N THR A 88 14.17 -1.03 10.23
CA THR A 88 14.88 -0.11 9.35
C THR A 88 14.16 0.07 8.01
N TYR A 89 13.38 -0.91 7.60
CA TYR A 89 12.67 -0.86 6.33
C TYR A 89 11.21 -0.45 6.50
N GLN A 90 10.68 0.23 5.49
CA GLN A 90 9.29 0.66 5.44
C GLN A 90 8.76 0.53 4.01
N ILE A 91 7.51 0.14 3.85
CA ILE A 91 6.80 0.22 2.57
C ILE A 91 5.93 1.47 2.58
N PHE A 92 6.12 2.31 1.56
CA PHE A 92 5.23 3.40 1.24
C PHE A 92 4.35 2.98 0.05
N MET A 93 3.05 3.08 0.22
CA MET A 93 2.08 2.71 -0.81
C MET A 93 1.24 3.94 -1.15
N GLY A 94 1.37 4.43 -2.37
CA GLY A 94 0.68 5.60 -2.87
C GLY A 94 0.12 5.42 -4.27
N GLY A 95 -0.52 6.49 -4.77
CA GLY A 95 -1.11 6.50 -6.09
C GLY A 95 -2.38 5.66 -6.24
N ILE A 96 -2.99 5.76 -7.42
CA ILE A 96 -4.15 4.97 -7.78
C ILE A 96 -3.72 3.52 -8.01
N ALA A 97 -4.41 2.57 -7.38
CA ALA A 97 -4.13 1.13 -7.50
C ALA A 97 -2.69 0.73 -7.10
N ALA A 98 -2.09 1.45 -6.14
CA ALA A 98 -0.72 1.24 -5.67
C ALA A 98 0.34 1.37 -6.79
N ALA A 99 0.10 2.24 -7.77
CA ALA A 99 1.04 2.48 -8.87
C ALA A 99 2.39 3.00 -8.35
N ASP A 100 2.37 3.76 -7.24
CA ASP A 100 3.57 4.34 -6.62
C ASP A 100 3.83 3.63 -5.28
N THR A 101 4.38 2.42 -5.34
CA THR A 101 4.71 1.63 -4.15
C THR A 101 6.22 1.47 -4.04
N PHE A 102 6.78 1.89 -2.91
CA PHE A 102 8.21 1.91 -2.64
C PHE A 102 8.55 1.15 -1.37
N LEU A 103 9.65 0.40 -1.41
CA LEU A 103 10.35 -0.11 -0.24
C LEU A 103 11.52 0.83 0.06
N ILE A 104 11.66 1.28 1.28
CA ILE A 104 12.66 2.28 1.67
C ILE A 104 13.47 1.75 2.85
N ASN A 105 14.80 1.81 2.73
CA ASN A 105 15.69 1.71 3.86
C ASN A 105 15.79 3.09 4.52
N THR A 106 15.21 3.27 5.69
CA THR A 106 15.10 4.57 6.37
C THR A 106 16.42 5.09 6.94
N LYS A 107 17.46 4.24 7.01
CA LYS A 107 18.80 4.64 7.47
C LYS A 107 19.68 5.12 6.33
N THR A 108 19.63 4.43 5.20
CA THR A 108 20.51 4.75 4.05
C THR A 108 19.81 5.59 2.98
N GLY A 109 18.48 5.63 2.99
CA GLY A 109 17.67 6.27 1.96
C GLY A 109 17.55 5.44 0.68
N ARG A 110 18.17 4.24 0.60
CA ARG A 110 17.98 3.37 -0.56
C ARG A 110 16.50 3.02 -0.73
N THR A 111 16.05 3.09 -1.96
CA THR A 111 14.66 2.94 -2.32
C THR A 111 14.50 1.97 -3.47
N TRP A 112 13.51 1.09 -3.40
CA TRP A 112 13.11 0.19 -4.46
C TRP A 112 11.66 0.46 -4.82
N VAL A 113 11.36 0.42 -6.11
CA VAL A 113 9.98 0.53 -6.63
C VAL A 113 9.44 -0.86 -6.94
N LEU A 114 8.15 -1.03 -6.70
CA LEU A 114 7.44 -2.24 -7.09
C LEU A 114 7.21 -2.23 -8.61
N VAL A 115 7.76 -3.21 -9.31
CA VAL A 115 7.59 -3.37 -10.75
C VAL A 115 6.94 -4.71 -11.08
N LYS A 116 6.29 -4.77 -12.24
CA LYS A 116 5.72 -6.00 -12.77
C LYS A 116 6.72 -6.67 -13.71
N GLU A 117 6.79 -7.98 -13.64
CA GLU A 117 7.58 -8.75 -14.61
C GLU A 117 6.91 -8.66 -16.00
N ASN A 118 7.72 -8.37 -17.04
CA ASN A 118 7.23 -8.28 -18.41
C ASN A 118 6.63 -9.61 -18.87
N GLY A 119 5.34 -9.59 -19.24
CA GLY A 119 4.61 -10.75 -19.72
C GLY A 119 3.85 -11.55 -18.67
N ASP A 120 4.01 -11.25 -17.38
CA ASP A 120 3.23 -11.86 -16.30
C ASP A 120 2.72 -10.79 -15.33
N ASP A 121 1.45 -10.41 -15.48
CA ASP A 121 0.79 -9.42 -14.62
C ASP A 121 0.66 -9.85 -13.15
N ASN A 122 0.94 -11.12 -12.84
CA ASN A 122 0.84 -11.66 -11.49
C ASN A 122 2.17 -11.66 -10.76
N LYS A 123 3.29 -11.61 -11.48
CA LYS A 123 4.61 -11.53 -10.88
C LYS A 123 5.07 -10.10 -10.71
N THR A 124 5.48 -9.78 -9.50
CA THR A 124 6.02 -8.48 -9.12
C THR A 124 7.33 -8.66 -8.36
N PHE A 125 8.22 -7.68 -8.49
CA PHE A 125 9.49 -7.65 -7.77
C PHE A 125 9.87 -6.21 -7.43
N TRP A 126 10.88 -6.04 -6.61
CA TRP A 126 11.38 -4.74 -6.19
C TRP A 126 12.67 -4.40 -6.93
N GLU A 127 12.68 -3.30 -7.66
CA GLU A 127 13.83 -2.80 -8.40
C GLU A 127 14.33 -1.49 -7.80
N GLU A 128 15.66 -1.36 -7.62
CA GLU A 128 16.25 -0.15 -7.03
C GLU A 128 15.92 1.08 -7.88
N PHE A 129 15.47 2.12 -7.19
CA PHE A 129 15.06 3.38 -7.79
C PHE A 129 16.04 4.49 -7.38
N TYR A 130 16.61 5.18 -8.39
CA TYR A 130 17.58 6.27 -8.23
C TYR A 130 16.96 7.63 -8.47
#